data_8a07ce6db7f6ef133d9374a39ed6e257
#
_entry.id   8a07ce6db7f6ef133d9374a39ed6e257
#
_cell.length_a   1.000
_cell.length_b   1.000
_cell.length_c   1.000
_cell.angle_alpha   90.00
_cell.angle_beta   90.00
_cell.angle_gamma   90.00
#
_symmetry.space_group_name_H-M   'P 1'
#
loop_
_entity.id
_entity.type
_entity.pdbx_description
1 polymer ?
#
loop_
_entity_poly.entity_id
_entity_poly.type
_entity_poly.pdbx_seq_one_letter_code
_entity_poly.pdbx_strand_id
1 'polypeptide(L)'
;MTGTPTPPSPTSGPTASPRPRPRRSDATRDAILVAARERFATDGYERATIRAIAKDANIDPSMVMRYYGNKEGLFAAAVAVDLRLPDLGGLSPQDVGAVLVRHFLDMWEDDEVLTALLRVGATNQAGAERMQGIFRDQLLPVARQVCPDPEQIPVRAALTASQLLGLALTRYVLRIPPAVALHPEEIVAWLGPTVQRYLTAPNP
;
A
#
# COMPACT_ATOMS: atom_id res chain seq x y z
N MET A 1 21.94 -11.05 -75.39
CA MET A 1 21.27 -11.93 -74.43
C MET A 1 21.17 -11.18 -73.10
N THR A 2 20.04 -10.54 -72.87
CA THR A 2 19.79 -9.66 -71.75
C THR A 2 19.06 -10.45 -70.67
N GLY A 3 19.71 -10.70 -69.55
CA GLY A 3 19.13 -11.38 -68.38
C GLY A 3 18.48 -10.34 -67.45
N THR A 4 17.16 -10.44 -67.26
CA THR A 4 16.35 -9.63 -66.33
C THR A 4 16.54 -10.14 -64.93
N PRO A 5 16.83 -9.30 -63.91
CA PRO A 5 16.89 -9.75 -62.52
C PRO A 5 15.47 -9.88 -61.93
N THR A 6 15.23 -11.00 -61.27
CA THR A 6 14.04 -11.33 -60.49
C THR A 6 14.03 -10.51 -59.16
N PRO A 7 12.88 -9.90 -58.76
CA PRO A 7 12.78 -9.18 -57.51
C PRO A 7 12.70 -10.13 -56.29
N PRO A 8 13.25 -9.74 -55.11
CA PRO A 8 13.19 -10.57 -53.90
C PRO A 8 11.78 -10.61 -53.30
N SER A 9 11.41 -11.78 -52.80
CA SER A 9 10.15 -12.05 -52.10
C SER A 9 10.03 -11.26 -50.80
N PRO A 10 8.84 -10.84 -50.36
CA PRO A 10 8.65 -10.10 -49.14
C PRO A 10 8.86 -11.00 -47.93
N THR A 11 9.77 -10.55 -47.03
CA THR A 11 10.04 -11.16 -45.73
C THR A 11 8.82 -11.03 -44.83
N SER A 12 8.23 -12.16 -44.44
CA SER A 12 7.14 -12.22 -43.46
C SER A 12 7.64 -11.76 -42.09
N GLY A 13 7.16 -10.63 -41.64
CA GLY A 13 7.43 -10.12 -40.29
C GLY A 13 6.79 -11.03 -39.21
N PRO A 14 7.33 -11.02 -37.97
CA PRO A 14 6.81 -11.87 -36.90
C PRO A 14 5.36 -11.50 -36.57
N THR A 15 4.46 -12.46 -36.70
CA THR A 15 3.06 -12.38 -36.27
C THR A 15 3.00 -12.22 -34.79
N ALA A 16 2.60 -11.06 -34.28
CA ALA A 16 2.37 -10.83 -32.86
C ALA A 16 1.29 -11.79 -32.37
N SER A 17 1.64 -12.68 -31.45
CA SER A 17 0.68 -13.58 -30.79
C SER A 17 -0.42 -12.77 -30.11
N PRO A 18 -1.70 -13.08 -30.30
CA PRO A 18 -2.79 -12.39 -29.66
C PRO A 18 -2.69 -12.57 -28.15
N ARG A 19 -2.77 -11.46 -27.37
CA ARG A 19 -2.85 -11.49 -25.92
C ARG A 19 -4.04 -12.37 -25.51
N PRO A 20 -3.86 -13.29 -24.53
CA PRO A 20 -4.97 -14.14 -24.08
C PRO A 20 -6.11 -13.24 -23.57
N ARG A 21 -7.34 -13.52 -24.05
CA ARG A 21 -8.54 -12.83 -23.57
C ARG A 21 -8.69 -13.11 -22.06
N PRO A 22 -8.96 -12.08 -21.23
CA PRO A 22 -9.17 -12.27 -19.80
C PRO A 22 -10.27 -13.32 -19.60
N ARG A 23 -10.03 -14.25 -18.67
CA ARG A 23 -11.03 -15.28 -18.30
C ARG A 23 -12.25 -14.56 -17.75
N ARG A 24 -13.44 -15.08 -17.97
CA ARG A 24 -14.71 -14.52 -17.48
C ARG A 24 -14.69 -14.25 -15.95
N SER A 25 -13.93 -15.08 -15.22
CA SER A 25 -13.66 -14.90 -13.79
C SER A 25 -12.85 -13.65 -13.46
N ASP A 26 -11.90 -13.26 -14.32
CA ASP A 26 -11.01 -12.12 -14.10
C ASP A 26 -11.78 -10.81 -14.33
N ALA A 27 -12.56 -10.75 -15.42
CA ALA A 27 -13.46 -9.62 -15.67
C ALA A 27 -14.49 -9.40 -14.53
N THR A 28 -14.99 -10.50 -13.94
CA THR A 28 -15.91 -10.43 -12.81
C THR A 28 -15.21 -9.89 -11.55
N ARG A 29 -13.98 -10.35 -11.26
CA ARG A 29 -13.19 -9.83 -10.14
C ARG A 29 -12.88 -8.34 -10.30
N ASP A 30 -12.48 -7.94 -11.49
CA ASP A 30 -12.16 -6.53 -11.80
C ASP A 30 -13.38 -5.64 -11.61
N ALA A 31 -14.56 -6.05 -12.09
CA ALA A 31 -15.81 -5.31 -11.89
C ALA A 31 -16.16 -5.15 -10.41
N ILE A 32 -16.00 -6.19 -9.60
CA ILE A 32 -16.21 -6.12 -8.15
C ILE A 32 -15.22 -5.13 -7.51
N LEU A 33 -13.93 -5.18 -7.87
CA LEU A 33 -12.93 -4.28 -7.29
C LEU A 33 -13.17 -2.82 -7.66
N VAL A 34 -13.59 -2.53 -8.89
CA VAL A 34 -13.95 -1.16 -9.31
C VAL A 34 -15.10 -0.64 -8.46
N ALA A 35 -16.22 -1.37 -8.39
CA ALA A 35 -17.36 -0.98 -7.58
C ALA A 35 -17.01 -0.86 -6.08
N ALA A 36 -16.16 -1.75 -5.56
CA ALA A 36 -15.71 -1.70 -4.18
C ALA A 36 -14.89 -0.44 -3.89
N ARG A 37 -13.96 -0.06 -4.77
CA ARG A 37 -13.15 1.17 -4.63
C ARG A 37 -14.04 2.41 -4.57
N GLU A 38 -14.96 2.54 -5.51
CA GLU A 38 -15.89 3.67 -5.57
C GLU A 38 -16.77 3.74 -4.31
N ARG A 39 -17.29 2.60 -3.87
CA ARG A 39 -18.15 2.52 -2.68
C ARG A 39 -17.39 2.83 -1.39
N PHE A 40 -16.19 2.27 -1.21
CA PHE A 40 -15.36 2.57 -0.05
C PHE A 40 -14.87 4.02 -0.03
N ALA A 41 -14.60 4.62 -1.19
CA ALA A 41 -14.23 6.03 -1.28
C ALA A 41 -15.40 6.97 -0.96
N THR A 42 -16.62 6.62 -1.36
CA THR A 42 -17.81 7.47 -1.18
C THR A 42 -18.45 7.33 0.20
N ASP A 43 -18.63 6.09 0.67
CA ASP A 43 -19.36 5.79 1.91
C ASP A 43 -18.43 5.58 3.11
N GLY A 44 -17.12 5.40 2.87
CA GLY A 44 -16.19 4.93 3.88
C GLY A 44 -16.32 3.42 4.14
N TYR A 45 -15.34 2.86 4.87
CA TYR A 45 -15.33 1.43 5.16
C TYR A 45 -16.57 0.99 5.96
N GLU A 46 -16.96 1.72 7.00
CA GLU A 46 -18.00 1.28 7.93
C GLU A 46 -19.39 1.16 7.25
N ARG A 47 -19.77 2.13 6.43
CA ARG A 47 -21.09 2.19 5.82
C ARG A 47 -21.23 1.37 4.54
N ALA A 48 -20.14 1.11 3.84
CA ALA A 48 -20.14 0.26 2.66
C ALA A 48 -20.60 -1.16 3.00
N THR A 49 -21.42 -1.77 2.14
CA THR A 49 -21.89 -3.16 2.33
C THR A 49 -21.62 -4.01 1.11
N ILE A 50 -21.36 -5.31 1.32
CA ILE A 50 -21.19 -6.29 0.22
C ILE A 50 -22.38 -6.25 -0.75
N ARG A 51 -23.63 -6.11 -0.24
CA ARG A 51 -24.84 -6.05 -1.08
C ARG A 51 -24.86 -4.82 -1.98
N ALA A 52 -24.46 -3.65 -1.46
CA ALA A 52 -24.38 -2.42 -2.25
C ALA A 52 -23.32 -2.54 -3.34
N ILE A 53 -22.12 -3.00 -2.99
CA ILE A 53 -21.01 -3.22 -3.93
C ILE A 53 -21.40 -4.22 -5.03
N ALA A 54 -22.04 -5.34 -4.66
CA ALA A 54 -22.49 -6.35 -5.61
C ALA A 54 -23.54 -5.79 -6.59
N LYS A 55 -24.46 -4.95 -6.08
CA LYS A 55 -25.46 -4.25 -6.90
C LYS A 55 -24.78 -3.30 -7.91
N ASP A 56 -23.81 -2.50 -7.46
CA ASP A 56 -23.07 -1.56 -8.31
C ASP A 56 -22.27 -2.31 -9.40
N ALA A 57 -21.67 -3.45 -9.05
CA ALA A 57 -20.96 -4.33 -9.98
C ALA A 57 -21.89 -5.14 -10.90
N ASN A 58 -23.21 -5.12 -10.67
CA ASN A 58 -24.20 -5.98 -11.32
C ASN A 58 -23.86 -7.48 -11.19
N ILE A 59 -23.51 -7.91 -10.00
CA ILE A 59 -23.06 -9.27 -9.64
C ILE A 59 -23.82 -9.75 -8.41
N ASP A 60 -24.05 -11.06 -8.33
CA ASP A 60 -24.66 -11.66 -7.15
C ASP A 60 -23.75 -11.49 -5.90
N PRO A 61 -24.28 -11.08 -4.74
CA PRO A 61 -23.49 -10.95 -3.50
C PRO A 61 -22.74 -12.23 -3.10
N SER A 62 -23.28 -13.41 -3.41
CA SER A 62 -22.61 -14.69 -3.11
C SER A 62 -21.30 -14.85 -3.90
N MET A 63 -21.22 -14.28 -5.09
CA MET A 63 -20.00 -14.28 -5.89
C MET A 63 -18.93 -13.38 -5.28
N VAL A 64 -19.32 -12.23 -4.73
CA VAL A 64 -18.39 -11.35 -4.01
C VAL A 64 -17.82 -12.08 -2.80
N MET A 65 -18.68 -12.73 -2.01
CA MET A 65 -18.28 -13.55 -0.87
C MET A 65 -17.37 -14.73 -1.27
N ARG A 66 -17.67 -15.35 -2.39
CA ARG A 66 -16.85 -16.46 -2.93
C ARG A 66 -15.44 -16.03 -3.31
N TYR A 67 -15.27 -14.82 -3.87
CA TYR A 67 -13.96 -14.33 -4.31
C TYR A 67 -13.14 -13.72 -3.20
N TYR A 68 -13.78 -13.04 -2.25
CA TYR A 68 -13.09 -12.21 -1.25
C TYR A 68 -13.36 -12.62 0.20
N GLY A 69 -14.22 -13.61 0.42
CA GLY A 69 -14.54 -14.16 1.73
C GLY A 69 -15.47 -13.28 2.56
N ASN A 70 -15.06 -12.07 2.84
CA ASN A 70 -15.80 -11.11 3.67
C ASN A 70 -15.55 -9.67 3.21
N LYS A 71 -16.13 -8.69 3.93
CA LYS A 71 -15.97 -7.26 3.65
C LYS A 71 -14.51 -6.81 3.83
N GLU A 72 -13.85 -7.35 4.84
CA GLU A 72 -12.44 -7.10 5.16
C GLU A 72 -11.52 -7.53 4.01
N GLY A 73 -11.71 -8.76 3.51
CA GLY A 73 -10.95 -9.30 2.38
C GLY A 73 -11.19 -8.51 1.09
N LEU A 74 -12.44 -8.11 0.83
CA LEU A 74 -12.75 -7.25 -0.31
C LEU A 74 -12.10 -5.87 -0.17
N PHE A 75 -12.16 -5.27 1.01
CA PHE A 75 -11.54 -3.97 1.28
C PHE A 75 -10.02 -4.02 1.07
N ALA A 76 -9.35 -5.01 1.67
CA ALA A 76 -7.91 -5.21 1.51
C ALA A 76 -7.49 -5.37 0.04
N ALA A 77 -8.31 -6.05 -0.77
CA ALA A 77 -8.06 -6.23 -2.19
C ALA A 77 -8.36 -4.98 -3.03
N ALA A 78 -9.36 -4.19 -2.63
CA ALA A 78 -9.82 -3.02 -3.37
C ALA A 78 -8.93 -1.79 -3.12
N VAL A 79 -8.42 -1.62 -1.88
CA VAL A 79 -7.73 -0.40 -1.48
C VAL A 79 -6.29 -0.40 -2.01
N ALA A 80 -5.98 0.62 -2.82
CA ALA A 80 -4.62 0.94 -3.22
C ALA A 80 -4.11 2.04 -2.28
N VAL A 81 -3.16 1.70 -1.40
CA VAL A 81 -2.48 2.67 -0.55
C VAL A 81 -1.14 3.02 -1.17
N ASP A 82 -0.95 4.30 -1.43
CA ASP A 82 0.32 4.89 -1.78
C ASP A 82 0.76 5.81 -0.64
N LEU A 83 1.81 5.40 0.07
CA LEU A 83 2.35 6.15 1.22
C LEU A 83 3.08 7.43 0.80
N ARG A 84 3.32 7.65 -0.50
CA ARG A 84 4.03 8.83 -1.03
C ARG A 84 5.25 9.22 -0.18
N LEU A 85 6.00 8.19 0.27
CA LEU A 85 7.13 8.39 1.17
C LEU A 85 8.15 9.33 0.54
N PRO A 86 8.74 10.25 1.34
CA PRO A 86 9.72 11.19 0.85
C PRO A 86 11.00 10.47 0.39
N ASP A 87 11.72 11.08 -0.55
CA ASP A 87 13.07 10.67 -0.87
C ASP A 87 14.00 11.05 0.29
N LEU A 88 14.46 10.04 1.03
CA LEU A 88 15.32 10.23 2.19
C LEU A 88 16.80 10.36 1.79
N GLY A 89 17.19 9.89 0.61
CA GLY A 89 18.59 9.89 0.17
C GLY A 89 19.17 11.28 -0.06
N GLY A 90 18.29 12.27 -0.31
CA GLY A 90 18.67 13.68 -0.46
C GLY A 90 18.71 14.48 0.85
N LEU A 91 18.32 13.88 1.99
CA LEU A 91 18.26 14.58 3.27
C LEU A 91 19.58 14.53 4.02
N SER A 92 19.76 15.52 4.93
CA SER A 92 20.80 15.40 5.97
C SER A 92 20.51 14.16 6.83
N PRO A 93 21.52 13.31 7.13
CA PRO A 93 21.33 12.14 7.95
C PRO A 93 20.68 12.41 9.32
N GLN A 94 20.77 13.63 9.84
CA GLN A 94 20.18 14.03 11.12
C GLN A 94 18.67 14.30 11.03
N ASP A 95 18.13 14.56 9.83
CA ASP A 95 16.75 14.99 9.62
C ASP A 95 15.80 13.83 9.21
N VAL A 96 16.37 12.70 8.82
CA VAL A 96 15.63 11.54 8.29
C VAL A 96 14.46 11.12 9.20
N GLY A 97 14.71 10.97 10.50
CA GLY A 97 13.71 10.54 11.46
C GLY A 97 12.58 11.56 11.63
N ALA A 98 12.92 12.84 11.77
CA ALA A 98 11.95 13.90 11.93
C ALA A 98 11.06 14.05 10.68
N VAL A 99 11.67 14.03 9.49
CA VAL A 99 10.94 14.14 8.21
C VAL A 99 9.99 12.95 8.03
N LEU A 100 10.44 11.74 8.32
CA LEU A 100 9.60 10.56 8.17
C LEU A 100 8.43 10.54 9.16
N VAL A 101 8.66 10.91 10.42
CA VAL A 101 7.59 10.99 11.44
C VAL A 101 6.58 12.07 11.10
N ARG A 102 7.03 13.24 10.64
CA ARG A 102 6.14 14.33 10.20
C ARG A 102 5.28 13.89 9.03
N HIS A 103 5.90 13.36 7.98
CA HIS A 103 5.18 12.82 6.83
C HIS A 103 4.13 11.76 7.22
N PHE A 104 4.50 10.88 8.16
CA PHE A 104 3.58 9.89 8.68
C PHE A 104 2.36 10.54 9.36
N LEU A 105 2.57 11.54 10.21
CA LEU A 105 1.48 12.26 10.87
C LEU A 105 0.57 12.95 9.86
N ASP A 106 1.14 13.67 8.90
CA ASP A 106 0.39 14.37 7.85
C ASP A 106 -0.50 13.41 7.04
N MET A 107 -0.02 12.19 6.79
CA MET A 107 -0.79 11.17 6.10
C MET A 107 -1.95 10.59 6.92
N TRP A 108 -1.75 10.44 8.23
CA TRP A 108 -2.71 9.74 9.09
C TRP A 108 -3.77 10.67 9.71
N GLU A 109 -3.55 11.99 9.73
CA GLU A 109 -4.43 12.93 10.44
C GLU A 109 -5.88 12.85 9.94
N ASP A 110 -6.08 12.73 8.62
CA ASP A 110 -7.41 12.74 8.00
C ASP A 110 -7.71 11.50 7.13
N ASP A 111 -6.88 10.45 7.20
CA ASP A 111 -7.05 9.28 6.32
C ASP A 111 -7.80 8.12 7.01
N GLU A 112 -9.13 8.09 6.79
CA GLU A 112 -9.98 6.99 7.27
C GLU A 112 -9.61 5.64 6.63
N VAL A 113 -9.03 5.63 5.42
CA VAL A 113 -8.65 4.41 4.70
C VAL A 113 -7.47 3.74 5.37
N LEU A 114 -6.43 4.50 5.76
CA LEU A 114 -5.29 3.98 6.50
C LEU A 114 -5.72 3.43 7.86
N THR A 115 -6.59 4.16 8.57
CA THR A 115 -7.14 3.73 9.85
C THR A 115 -7.95 2.43 9.72
N ALA A 116 -8.80 2.32 8.69
CA ALA A 116 -9.55 1.10 8.41
C ALA A 116 -8.62 -0.06 8.02
N LEU A 117 -7.60 0.19 7.20
CA LEU A 117 -6.64 -0.83 6.80
C LEU A 117 -5.84 -1.37 7.99
N LEU A 118 -5.46 -0.52 8.93
CA LEU A 118 -4.76 -0.96 10.15
C LEU A 118 -5.66 -1.87 11.00
N ARG A 119 -6.94 -1.52 11.17
CA ARG A 119 -7.90 -2.38 11.88
C ARG A 119 -8.07 -3.73 11.19
N VAL A 120 -8.28 -3.72 9.89
CA VAL A 120 -8.44 -4.93 9.07
C VAL A 120 -7.16 -5.77 9.08
N GLY A 121 -5.99 -5.13 8.97
CA GLY A 121 -4.69 -5.80 8.99
C GLY A 121 -4.38 -6.51 10.30
N ALA A 122 -4.90 -6.00 11.42
CA ALA A 122 -4.73 -6.62 12.73
C ALA A 122 -5.66 -7.84 12.95
N THR A 123 -6.75 -7.99 12.19
CA THR A 123 -7.81 -8.97 12.46
C THR A 123 -8.10 -9.91 11.29
N ASN A 124 -7.58 -9.65 10.12
CA ASN A 124 -7.89 -10.38 8.90
C ASN A 124 -6.62 -10.70 8.09
N GLN A 125 -6.50 -11.93 7.62
CA GLN A 125 -5.33 -12.41 6.87
C GLN A 125 -5.07 -11.59 5.59
N ALA A 126 -6.10 -11.28 4.80
CA ALA A 126 -5.95 -10.50 3.57
C ALA A 126 -5.48 -9.05 3.87
N GLY A 127 -5.96 -8.48 4.98
CA GLY A 127 -5.48 -7.18 5.46
C GLY A 127 -4.01 -7.21 5.89
N ALA A 128 -3.60 -8.25 6.61
CA ALA A 128 -2.21 -8.46 7.01
C ALA A 128 -1.30 -8.61 5.78
N GLU A 129 -1.69 -9.41 4.79
CA GLU A 129 -0.96 -9.58 3.53
C GLU A 129 -0.84 -8.25 2.75
N ARG A 130 -1.91 -7.43 2.76
CA ARG A 130 -1.87 -6.10 2.14
C ARG A 130 -0.86 -5.19 2.85
N MET A 131 -0.84 -5.16 4.18
CA MET A 131 0.13 -4.38 4.95
C MET A 131 1.57 -4.87 4.73
N GLN A 132 1.79 -6.19 4.65
CA GLN A 132 3.08 -6.76 4.29
C GLN A 132 3.53 -6.33 2.89
N GLY A 133 2.60 -6.26 1.92
CA GLY A 133 2.86 -5.73 0.59
C GLY A 133 3.32 -4.27 0.63
N ILE A 134 2.60 -3.41 1.34
CA ILE A 134 2.97 -2.00 1.51
C ILE A 134 4.37 -1.87 2.14
N PHE A 135 4.64 -2.63 3.20
CA PHE A 135 5.96 -2.66 3.83
C PHE A 135 7.07 -3.02 2.83
N ARG A 136 6.88 -4.13 2.10
CA ARG A 136 7.88 -4.63 1.14
C ARG A 136 8.08 -3.68 -0.04
N ASP A 137 6.99 -3.16 -0.59
CA ASP A 137 7.00 -2.46 -1.87
C ASP A 137 7.26 -0.95 -1.72
N GLN A 138 7.01 -0.38 -0.53
CA GLN A 138 7.15 1.06 -0.29
C GLN A 138 8.14 1.40 0.83
N LEU A 139 8.06 0.79 2.01
CA LEU A 139 8.93 1.17 3.14
C LEU A 139 10.37 0.63 3.00
N LEU A 140 10.54 -0.62 2.58
CA LEU A 140 11.88 -1.20 2.40
C LEU A 140 12.75 -0.41 1.40
N PRO A 141 12.24 0.01 0.21
CA PRO A 141 13.02 0.82 -0.72
C PRO A 141 13.48 2.16 -0.13
N VAL A 142 12.63 2.79 0.70
CA VAL A 142 12.98 4.07 1.34
C VAL A 142 14.02 3.87 2.44
N ALA A 143 13.88 2.84 3.28
CA ALA A 143 14.88 2.50 4.30
C ALA A 143 16.26 2.19 3.67
N ARG A 144 16.28 1.61 2.47
CA ARG A 144 17.53 1.29 1.73
C ARG A 144 18.33 2.53 1.37
N GLN A 145 17.69 3.70 1.23
CA GLN A 145 18.40 4.94 0.85
C GLN A 145 19.31 5.46 1.94
N VAL A 146 19.03 5.16 3.21
CA VAL A 146 19.70 5.77 4.36
C VAL A 146 20.34 4.78 5.32
N CYS A 147 20.03 3.49 5.19
CA CYS A 147 20.59 2.45 6.06
C CYS A 147 22.07 2.22 5.71
N PRO A 148 22.99 2.32 6.68
CA PRO A 148 24.41 2.14 6.44
C PRO A 148 24.82 0.69 6.15
N ASP A 149 24.01 -0.29 6.60
CA ASP A 149 24.28 -1.72 6.42
C ASP A 149 23.13 -2.38 5.63
N PRO A 150 23.36 -2.83 4.39
CA PRO A 150 22.35 -3.47 3.56
C PRO A 150 21.70 -4.73 4.18
N GLU A 151 22.45 -5.49 4.98
CA GLU A 151 21.93 -6.71 5.62
C GLU A 151 20.91 -6.38 6.74
N GLN A 152 21.00 -5.21 7.34
CA GLN A 152 20.12 -4.76 8.41
C GLN A 152 18.86 -4.04 7.92
N ILE A 153 18.75 -3.72 6.62
CA ILE A 153 17.60 -2.97 6.07
C ILE A 153 16.25 -3.57 6.51
N PRO A 154 16.00 -4.89 6.38
CA PRO A 154 14.70 -5.44 6.74
C PRO A 154 14.36 -5.27 8.23
N VAL A 155 15.32 -5.48 9.10
CA VAL A 155 15.14 -5.36 10.57
C VAL A 155 14.91 -3.90 10.95
N ARG A 156 15.71 -2.98 10.44
CA ARG A 156 15.62 -1.54 10.70
C ARG A 156 14.30 -0.94 10.20
N ALA A 157 13.89 -1.33 9.00
CA ALA A 157 12.58 -0.95 8.46
C ALA A 157 11.43 -1.54 9.31
N ALA A 158 11.54 -2.79 9.78
CA ALA A 158 10.53 -3.40 10.63
C ALA A 158 10.43 -2.71 12.00
N LEU A 159 11.54 -2.34 12.61
CA LEU A 159 11.54 -1.56 13.86
C LEU A 159 10.90 -0.18 13.66
N THR A 160 11.23 0.50 12.57
CA THR A 160 10.60 1.78 12.20
C THR A 160 9.09 1.62 12.02
N ALA A 161 8.67 0.62 11.23
CA ALA A 161 7.24 0.32 11.05
C ALA A 161 6.53 0.02 12.37
N SER A 162 7.17 -0.71 13.28
CA SER A 162 6.60 -1.05 14.59
C SER A 162 6.31 0.19 15.43
N GLN A 163 7.21 1.19 15.42
CA GLN A 163 7.00 2.45 16.15
C GLN A 163 5.86 3.27 15.52
N LEU A 164 5.88 3.44 14.20
CA LEU A 164 4.89 4.23 13.49
C LEU A 164 3.50 3.59 13.56
N LEU A 165 3.38 2.28 13.35
CA LEU A 165 2.10 1.58 13.46
C LEU A 165 1.60 1.51 14.91
N GLY A 166 2.49 1.43 15.90
CA GLY A 166 2.14 1.53 17.32
C GLY A 166 1.55 2.90 17.65
N LEU A 167 2.14 3.98 17.13
CA LEU A 167 1.59 5.32 17.24
C LEU A 167 0.23 5.43 16.55
N ALA A 168 0.11 4.93 15.31
CA ALA A 168 -1.16 4.94 14.59
C ALA A 168 -2.25 4.19 15.35
N LEU A 169 -1.95 3.01 15.85
CA LEU A 169 -2.89 2.20 16.62
C LEU A 169 -3.37 2.94 17.88
N THR A 170 -2.45 3.51 18.65
CA THR A 170 -2.77 4.18 19.92
C THR A 170 -3.49 5.51 19.72
N ARG A 171 -3.11 6.30 18.71
CA ARG A 171 -3.66 7.62 18.45
C ARG A 171 -4.96 7.60 17.66
N TYR A 172 -5.01 6.85 16.55
CA TYR A 172 -6.12 6.92 15.57
C TYR A 172 -7.13 5.79 15.73
N VAL A 173 -6.70 4.60 16.18
CA VAL A 173 -7.60 3.44 16.31
C VAL A 173 -8.15 3.32 17.73
N LEU A 174 -7.27 3.18 18.73
CA LEU A 174 -7.64 3.02 20.15
C LEU A 174 -7.99 4.36 20.81
N ARG A 175 -7.52 5.48 20.25
CA ARG A 175 -7.75 6.84 20.73
C ARG A 175 -7.41 7.01 22.20
N ILE A 176 -6.26 6.50 22.62
CA ILE A 176 -5.77 6.60 24.00
C ILE A 176 -5.56 8.09 24.34
N PRO A 177 -6.25 8.65 25.35
CA PRO A 177 -6.30 10.10 25.56
C PRO A 177 -4.94 10.79 25.60
N PRO A 178 -3.89 10.30 26.28
CA PRO A 178 -2.57 10.93 26.23
C PRO A 178 -1.96 10.95 24.82
N ALA A 179 -2.15 9.88 24.03
CA ALA A 179 -1.61 9.82 22.66
C ALA A 179 -2.36 10.77 21.70
N VAL A 180 -3.68 10.94 21.89
CA VAL A 180 -4.50 11.88 21.11
C VAL A 180 -4.15 13.33 21.47
N ALA A 181 -3.84 13.62 22.73
CA ALA A 181 -3.55 14.96 23.21
C ALA A 181 -2.18 15.52 22.78
N LEU A 182 -1.24 14.68 22.38
CA LEU A 182 0.08 15.12 21.92
C LEU A 182 -0.05 15.97 20.64
N HIS A 183 0.65 17.09 20.61
CA HIS A 183 0.80 17.87 19.39
C HIS A 183 1.76 17.18 18.40
N PRO A 184 1.58 17.34 17.08
CA PRO A 184 2.48 16.75 16.06
C PRO A 184 3.95 17.05 16.32
N GLU A 185 4.28 18.27 16.73
CA GLU A 185 5.67 18.69 17.01
C GLU A 185 6.26 17.92 18.21
N GLU A 186 5.47 17.63 19.24
CA GLU A 186 5.91 16.84 20.39
C GLU A 186 6.18 15.39 19.96
N ILE A 187 5.31 14.82 19.12
CA ILE A 187 5.52 13.48 18.60
C ILE A 187 6.79 13.41 17.77
N VAL A 188 7.02 14.40 16.88
CA VAL A 188 8.25 14.49 16.07
C VAL A 188 9.48 14.60 16.99
N ALA A 189 9.42 15.42 18.03
CA ALA A 189 10.54 15.63 18.96
C ALA A 189 10.91 14.33 19.73
N TRP A 190 9.91 13.53 20.12
CA TRP A 190 10.14 12.27 20.86
C TRP A 190 10.43 11.09 19.95
N LEU A 191 9.64 10.90 18.89
CA LEU A 191 9.72 9.72 18.05
C LEU A 191 10.76 9.86 16.93
N GLY A 192 11.01 11.10 16.45
CA GLY A 192 12.00 11.37 15.41
C GLY A 192 13.38 10.81 15.72
N PRO A 193 13.98 11.10 16.89
CA PRO A 193 15.28 10.51 17.29
C PRO A 193 15.29 8.98 17.34
N THR A 194 14.18 8.35 17.72
CA THR A 194 14.05 6.88 17.76
C THR A 194 14.08 6.30 16.35
N VAL A 195 13.25 6.84 15.45
CA VAL A 195 13.21 6.45 14.03
C VAL A 195 14.55 6.72 13.35
N GLN A 196 15.15 7.87 13.65
CA GLN A 196 16.48 8.26 13.20
C GLN A 196 17.52 7.20 13.55
N ARG A 197 17.55 6.80 14.82
CA ARG A 197 18.47 5.78 15.30
C ARG A 197 18.28 4.45 14.56
N TYR A 198 17.03 4.01 14.38
CA TYR A 198 16.79 2.76 13.67
C TYR A 198 17.31 2.80 12.23
N LEU A 199 17.09 3.89 11.52
CA LEU A 199 17.42 3.96 10.10
C LEU A 199 18.90 4.25 9.83
N THR A 200 19.54 5.12 10.63
CA THR A 200 20.84 5.70 10.26
C THR A 200 21.98 5.41 11.23
N ALA A 201 21.71 4.86 12.43
CA ALA A 201 22.80 4.55 13.35
C ALA A 201 23.74 3.45 12.77
N PRO A 202 25.07 3.57 12.93
CA PRO A 202 26.02 2.59 12.41
C PRO A 202 25.87 1.22 13.08
N ASN A 203 25.47 1.20 14.35
CA ASN A 203 25.24 -0.02 15.14
C ASN A 203 23.92 0.09 15.92
N PRO A 204 23.30 -1.06 16.30
CA PRO A 204 22.10 -1.12 17.15
C PRO A 204 22.26 -0.43 18.51
#